data_05216057d6df1aa8774e59fe57054769
#
_entry.id   05216057d6df1aa8774e59fe57054769
#
_cell.length_a   1.000
_cell.length_b   1.000
_cell.length_c   1.000
_cell.angle_alpha   90.00
_cell.angle_beta   90.00
_cell.angle_gamma   90.00
#
_symmetry.space_group_name_H-M   'P 1'
#
loop_
_entity.id
_entity.type
_entity.pdbx_description
1 polymer ?
#
loop_
_entity_poly.entity_id
_entity_poly.type
_entity_poly.pdbx_seq_one_letter_code
_entity_poly.pdbx_strand_id
1 'polypeptide(L)'
;YTGGVLAPNGDIHFIPFSANRGQKISADGVVSTYALVFTTSGAYWGGVLTPSGDIHFVPRAANRGQKISIAGVVSTYSLVYTTSGIGYQGGVLAPNGDTHFVPSQADRGQKVSATGVVSTYSLVYTVSAAYQGGILAPNGDIHFIPSNANRGQKISAAGVVSTYSLAYTASQAYAGGVLAPNGDIHFIPSGAAVGQKISAAGVVSTYSLVYTGGTAYDGGILAPNGDIHFVPRSANRGQKISAAGVVSTYSLAYTVGDACIGGVLAPNGEAYFIPFSAVVGQKLSTGAARNLNLGTLLSPYLNKF
;
A
#
# COMPACT_ATOMS: atom_id res chain seq x y z
N TYR A 1 1.20 -9.20 -10.54
CA TYR A 1 0.51 -8.82 -9.29
C TYR A 1 0.99 -7.46 -8.82
N THR A 2 0.22 -6.79 -7.98
CA THR A 2 0.51 -5.44 -7.45
C THR A 2 0.19 -5.38 -5.97
N GLY A 3 1.18 -5.65 -5.13
CA GLY A 3 1.00 -5.75 -3.70
C GLY A 3 0.41 -7.08 -3.23
N GLY A 4 0.42 -7.26 -1.92
CA GLY A 4 -0.15 -8.42 -1.23
C GLY A 4 -0.85 -7.98 0.05
N VAL A 5 -1.74 -8.83 0.55
CA VAL A 5 -2.46 -8.61 1.80
C VAL A 5 -2.35 -9.87 2.66
N LEU A 6 -1.93 -9.69 3.90
CA LEU A 6 -1.93 -10.73 4.91
C LEU A 6 -3.35 -10.94 5.43
N ALA A 7 -3.89 -12.12 5.25
CA ALA A 7 -5.20 -12.52 5.77
C ALA A 7 -5.10 -12.96 7.25
N PRO A 8 -6.21 -12.98 7.99
CA PRO A 8 -6.22 -13.38 9.41
C PRO A 8 -5.74 -14.81 9.68
N ASN A 9 -5.85 -15.71 8.69
CA ASN A 9 -5.35 -17.10 8.78
C ASN A 9 -3.84 -17.24 8.52
N GLY A 10 -3.14 -16.11 8.28
CA GLY A 10 -1.70 -16.07 7.96
C GLY A 10 -1.36 -16.24 6.49
N ASP A 11 -2.32 -16.46 5.61
CA ASP A 11 -2.10 -16.48 4.15
C ASP A 11 -1.81 -15.08 3.61
N ILE A 12 -0.88 -14.97 2.66
CA ILE A 12 -0.63 -13.73 1.92
C ILE A 12 -1.28 -13.86 0.54
N HIS A 13 -2.30 -13.06 0.26
CA HIS A 13 -2.95 -13.01 -1.04
C HIS A 13 -2.32 -11.93 -1.92
N PHE A 14 -1.90 -12.29 -3.14
CA PHE A 14 -1.38 -11.35 -4.13
C PHE A 14 -2.54 -10.71 -4.91
N ILE A 15 -2.47 -9.39 -5.10
CA ILE A 15 -3.52 -8.63 -5.79
C ILE A 15 -3.34 -8.76 -7.30
N PRO A 16 -4.33 -9.30 -8.04
CA PRO A 16 -4.19 -9.56 -9.47
C PRO A 16 -4.24 -8.26 -10.28
N PHE A 17 -3.17 -7.96 -11.02
CA PHE A 17 -3.10 -6.83 -11.95
C PHE A 17 -3.56 -7.24 -13.36
N SER A 18 -2.80 -8.14 -13.99
CA SER A 18 -3.12 -8.73 -15.29
C SER A 18 -3.19 -10.25 -15.24
N ALA A 19 -3.09 -10.82 -14.03
CA ALA A 19 -3.15 -12.26 -13.84
C ALA A 19 -4.60 -12.75 -13.97
N ASN A 20 -4.77 -13.89 -14.66
CA ASN A 20 -6.08 -14.55 -14.82
C ASN A 20 -6.43 -15.49 -13.65
N ARG A 21 -5.51 -15.63 -12.67
CA ARG A 21 -5.71 -16.41 -11.46
C ARG A 21 -5.22 -15.61 -10.26
N GLY A 22 -5.87 -15.80 -9.13
CA GLY A 22 -5.34 -15.37 -7.84
C GLY A 22 -4.18 -16.29 -7.43
N GLN A 23 -3.23 -15.74 -6.67
CA GLN A 23 -2.10 -16.47 -6.09
C GLN A 23 -1.99 -16.10 -4.62
N LYS A 24 -1.59 -17.07 -3.81
CA LYS A 24 -1.32 -16.88 -2.39
C LYS A 24 -0.13 -17.69 -1.92
N ILE A 25 0.46 -17.24 -0.82
CA ILE A 25 1.40 -18.02 0.00
C ILE A 25 0.66 -18.32 1.30
N SER A 26 0.58 -19.61 1.69
CA SER A 26 -0.01 -20.00 2.98
C SER A 26 0.90 -19.60 4.15
N ALA A 27 0.36 -19.65 5.37
CA ALA A 27 1.14 -19.44 6.60
C ALA A 27 2.37 -20.37 6.70
N ASP A 28 2.27 -21.58 6.11
CA ASP A 28 3.35 -22.57 6.05
C ASP A 28 4.33 -22.34 4.88
N GLY A 29 4.16 -21.26 4.11
CA GLY A 29 5.03 -20.89 2.99
C GLY A 29 4.73 -21.59 1.66
N VAL A 30 3.59 -22.30 1.55
CA VAL A 30 3.22 -23.02 0.32
C VAL A 30 2.53 -22.07 -0.66
N VAL A 31 3.05 -22.01 -1.90
CA VAL A 31 2.45 -21.20 -2.98
C VAL A 31 1.33 -21.99 -3.65
N SER A 32 0.18 -21.35 -3.83
CA SER A 32 -0.98 -21.92 -4.52
C SER A 32 -1.76 -20.88 -5.30
N THR A 33 -2.66 -21.33 -6.18
CA THR A 33 -3.52 -20.44 -7.00
C THR A 33 -5.00 -20.74 -6.77
N TYR A 34 -5.85 -19.74 -7.06
CA TYR A 34 -7.32 -19.87 -6.99
C TYR A 34 -7.98 -19.14 -8.17
N ALA A 35 -9.24 -19.48 -8.45
CA ALA A 35 -10.01 -18.84 -9.50
C ALA A 35 -10.42 -17.41 -9.11
N LEU A 36 -10.41 -16.51 -10.09
CA LEU A 36 -10.97 -15.15 -9.98
C LEU A 36 -12.33 -15.11 -10.68
N VAL A 37 -13.23 -14.23 -10.22
CA VAL A 37 -14.53 -13.99 -10.86
C VAL A 37 -14.43 -12.96 -11.97
N PHE A 38 -13.55 -11.96 -11.79
CA PHE A 38 -13.33 -10.90 -12.77
C PHE A 38 -11.84 -10.74 -13.07
N THR A 39 -11.50 -10.77 -14.36
CA THR A 39 -10.13 -10.68 -14.86
C THR A 39 -10.07 -9.77 -16.07
N THR A 40 -9.32 -8.70 -15.99
CA THR A 40 -8.92 -7.84 -17.12
C THR A 40 -7.50 -7.37 -16.87
N SER A 41 -6.80 -6.96 -17.92
CA SER A 41 -5.47 -6.37 -17.76
C SER A 41 -5.56 -5.06 -16.98
N GLY A 42 -4.67 -4.89 -16.01
CA GLY A 42 -4.63 -3.70 -15.17
C GLY A 42 -5.80 -3.57 -14.18
N ALA A 43 -6.53 -4.66 -13.89
CA ALA A 43 -7.79 -4.62 -13.13
C ALA A 43 -7.67 -3.96 -11.77
N TYR A 44 -6.74 -4.43 -10.94
CA TYR A 44 -6.64 -4.03 -9.54
C TYR A 44 -5.23 -3.58 -9.17
N TRP A 45 -5.12 -2.66 -8.20
CA TRP A 45 -3.83 -2.17 -7.68
C TRP A 45 -3.89 -2.01 -6.16
N GLY A 46 -3.31 -2.98 -5.46
CA GLY A 46 -3.37 -3.07 -4.01
C GLY A 46 -4.68 -3.65 -3.50
N GLY A 47 -4.70 -4.00 -2.23
CA GLY A 47 -5.86 -4.54 -1.53
C GLY A 47 -5.92 -4.06 -0.08
N VAL A 48 -7.09 -4.18 0.52
CA VAL A 48 -7.36 -3.76 1.90
C VAL A 48 -8.04 -4.90 2.65
N LEU A 49 -7.45 -5.29 3.78
CA LEU A 49 -8.09 -6.18 4.74
C LEU A 49 -9.09 -5.38 5.58
N THR A 50 -10.32 -5.83 5.62
CA THR A 50 -11.40 -5.22 6.42
C THR A 50 -11.53 -5.91 7.79
N PRO A 51 -12.24 -5.29 8.76
CA PRO A 51 -12.49 -5.90 10.07
C PRO A 51 -13.28 -7.21 9.99
N SER A 52 -14.06 -7.43 8.92
CA SER A 52 -14.77 -8.71 8.69
C SER A 52 -13.81 -9.85 8.27
N GLY A 53 -12.55 -9.55 7.99
CA GLY A 53 -11.57 -10.49 7.43
C GLY A 53 -11.63 -10.62 5.92
N ASP A 54 -12.50 -9.87 5.23
CA ASP A 54 -12.54 -9.83 3.78
C ASP A 54 -11.38 -8.97 3.23
N ILE A 55 -10.82 -9.36 2.09
CA ILE A 55 -9.82 -8.57 1.37
C ILE A 55 -10.48 -7.96 0.14
N HIS A 56 -10.63 -6.63 0.11
CA HIS A 56 -11.11 -5.89 -1.04
C HIS A 56 -9.97 -5.52 -1.98
N PHE A 57 -10.09 -5.83 -3.27
CA PHE A 57 -9.14 -5.40 -4.29
C PHE A 57 -9.48 -3.97 -4.73
N VAL A 58 -8.48 -3.11 -4.80
CA VAL A 58 -8.65 -1.70 -5.20
C VAL A 58 -8.81 -1.61 -6.71
N PRO A 59 -9.94 -1.12 -7.24
CA PRO A 59 -10.22 -1.10 -8.67
C PRO A 59 -9.36 -0.03 -9.39
N ARG A 60 -8.44 -0.47 -10.26
CA ARG A 60 -7.62 0.43 -11.09
C ARG A 60 -8.29 0.69 -12.44
N ALA A 61 -8.42 -0.34 -13.26
CA ALA A 61 -9.16 -0.31 -14.53
C ALA A 61 -10.39 -1.22 -14.52
N ALA A 62 -10.67 -1.88 -13.40
CA ALA A 62 -11.83 -2.75 -13.26
C ALA A 62 -13.13 -1.93 -13.19
N ASN A 63 -14.17 -2.39 -13.87
CA ASN A 63 -15.52 -1.81 -13.82
C ASN A 63 -16.37 -2.40 -12.68
N ARG A 64 -15.82 -3.26 -11.86
CA ARG A 64 -16.46 -3.84 -10.66
C ARG A 64 -15.42 -4.08 -9.56
N GLY A 65 -15.87 -3.98 -8.34
CA GLY A 65 -15.09 -4.39 -7.19
C GLY A 65 -15.02 -5.91 -7.11
N GLN A 66 -13.92 -6.44 -6.58
CA GLN A 66 -13.75 -7.85 -6.28
C GLN A 66 -13.17 -8.00 -4.89
N LYS A 67 -13.57 -9.04 -4.18
CA LYS A 67 -13.06 -9.34 -2.84
C LYS A 67 -12.91 -10.84 -2.64
N ILE A 68 -12.07 -11.20 -1.67
CA ILE A 68 -11.97 -12.55 -1.10
C ILE A 68 -12.53 -12.45 0.31
N SER A 69 -13.50 -13.30 0.63
CA SER A 69 -14.00 -13.40 2.01
C SER A 69 -13.01 -14.14 2.91
N ILE A 70 -13.17 -13.99 4.24
CA ILE A 70 -12.40 -14.75 5.24
C ILE A 70 -12.50 -16.27 5.02
N ALA A 71 -13.59 -16.75 4.41
CA ALA A 71 -13.77 -18.17 4.03
C ALA A 71 -13.06 -18.53 2.71
N GLY A 72 -12.31 -17.61 2.08
CA GLY A 72 -11.63 -17.82 0.81
C GLY A 72 -12.51 -17.76 -0.44
N VAL A 73 -13.74 -17.30 -0.33
CA VAL A 73 -14.68 -17.18 -1.46
C VAL A 73 -14.43 -15.86 -2.20
N VAL A 74 -14.17 -15.96 -3.52
CA VAL A 74 -14.01 -14.79 -4.39
C VAL A 74 -15.39 -14.36 -4.91
N SER A 75 -15.70 -13.08 -4.80
CA SER A 75 -16.95 -12.49 -5.28
C SER A 75 -16.73 -11.07 -5.82
N THR A 76 -17.72 -10.55 -6.57
CA THR A 76 -17.68 -9.19 -7.11
C THR A 76 -18.86 -8.36 -6.59
N TYR A 77 -18.70 -7.03 -6.65
CA TYR A 77 -19.73 -6.05 -6.31
C TYR A 77 -19.71 -4.86 -7.27
N SER A 78 -20.83 -4.15 -7.37
CA SER A 78 -20.95 -2.98 -8.24
C SER A 78 -20.17 -1.79 -7.67
N LEU A 79 -19.50 -1.03 -8.53
CA LEU A 79 -18.91 0.26 -8.21
C LEU A 79 -19.87 1.39 -8.57
N VAL A 80 -19.84 2.49 -7.82
CA VAL A 80 -20.62 3.70 -8.12
C VAL A 80 -19.91 4.55 -9.17
N TYR A 81 -18.57 4.52 -9.17
CA TYR A 81 -17.74 5.27 -10.11
C TYR A 81 -16.67 4.37 -10.71
N THR A 82 -16.51 4.44 -12.01
CA THR A 82 -15.50 3.71 -12.78
C THR A 82 -14.83 4.64 -13.77
N THR A 83 -13.56 4.40 -14.05
CA THR A 83 -12.81 5.10 -15.08
C THR A 83 -12.44 4.13 -16.20
N SER A 84 -12.21 4.64 -17.40
CA SER A 84 -11.67 3.84 -18.50
C SER A 84 -10.16 3.59 -18.40
N GLY A 85 -9.51 4.09 -17.35
CA GLY A 85 -8.06 4.07 -17.13
C GLY A 85 -7.67 3.75 -15.70
N ILE A 86 -6.67 4.47 -15.19
CA ILE A 86 -6.12 4.28 -13.85
C ILE A 86 -6.98 5.02 -12.81
N GLY A 87 -8.08 4.41 -12.37
CA GLY A 87 -8.98 5.04 -11.40
C GLY A 87 -8.33 5.26 -10.04
N TYR A 88 -8.01 4.17 -9.37
CA TYR A 88 -7.48 4.16 -8.01
C TYR A 88 -6.20 3.32 -7.93
N GLN A 89 -5.28 3.71 -7.05
CA GLN A 89 -4.04 3.00 -6.78
C GLN A 89 -3.76 2.97 -5.27
N GLY A 90 -4.07 1.82 -4.65
CA GLY A 90 -4.02 1.62 -3.22
C GLY A 90 -5.32 1.97 -2.50
N GLY A 91 -5.46 1.47 -1.30
CA GLY A 91 -6.60 1.73 -0.44
C GLY A 91 -6.21 1.77 1.03
N VAL A 92 -7.05 2.37 1.85
CA VAL A 92 -6.81 2.54 3.30
C VAL A 92 -8.09 2.19 4.05
N LEU A 93 -7.95 1.39 5.10
CA LEU A 93 -9.00 1.15 6.07
C LEU A 93 -9.05 2.32 7.06
N ALA A 94 -10.18 2.99 7.14
CA ALA A 94 -10.45 4.04 8.12
C ALA A 94 -10.84 3.45 9.49
N PRO A 95 -10.74 4.21 10.60
CA PRO A 95 -11.09 3.73 11.94
C PRO A 95 -12.57 3.32 12.08
N ASN A 96 -13.47 3.88 11.26
CA ASN A 96 -14.88 3.54 11.23
C ASN A 96 -15.20 2.26 10.42
N GLY A 97 -14.16 1.58 9.91
CA GLY A 97 -14.28 0.36 9.10
C GLY A 97 -14.53 0.62 7.60
N ASP A 98 -14.63 1.87 7.15
CA ASP A 98 -14.75 2.18 5.72
C ASP A 98 -13.40 1.95 5.01
N THR A 99 -13.44 1.35 3.83
CA THR A 99 -12.28 1.21 2.95
C THR A 99 -12.29 2.33 1.91
N HIS A 100 -11.34 3.27 1.99
CA HIS A 100 -11.18 4.35 1.03
C HIS A 100 -10.21 3.94 -0.08
N PHE A 101 -10.60 4.13 -1.35
CA PHE A 101 -9.70 3.94 -2.50
C PHE A 101 -8.94 5.24 -2.78
N VAL A 102 -7.63 5.13 -2.98
CA VAL A 102 -6.75 6.29 -3.22
C VAL A 102 -6.86 6.72 -4.67
N PRO A 103 -7.31 7.97 -4.96
CA PRO A 103 -7.54 8.43 -6.32
C PRO A 103 -6.22 8.66 -7.06
N SER A 104 -6.08 8.06 -8.25
CA SER A 104 -4.95 8.30 -9.17
C SER A 104 -5.37 9.22 -10.32
N GLN A 105 -6.29 8.75 -11.18
CA GLN A 105 -6.90 9.56 -12.24
C GLN A 105 -8.40 9.82 -11.99
N ALA A 106 -8.96 9.22 -10.95
CA ALA A 106 -10.35 9.46 -10.58
C ALA A 106 -10.54 10.91 -10.13
N ASP A 107 -11.61 11.55 -10.61
CA ASP A 107 -11.99 12.92 -10.24
C ASP A 107 -12.82 12.98 -8.93
N ARG A 108 -13.10 11.84 -8.35
CA ARG A 108 -13.80 11.69 -7.06
C ARG A 108 -13.24 10.55 -6.24
N GLY A 109 -13.34 10.68 -4.94
CA GLY A 109 -13.06 9.60 -4.03
C GLY A 109 -14.17 8.55 -4.05
N GLN A 110 -13.82 7.30 -3.81
CA GLN A 110 -14.78 6.20 -3.64
C GLN A 110 -14.39 5.37 -2.44
N LYS A 111 -15.41 4.90 -1.71
CA LYS A 111 -15.22 4.04 -0.55
C LYS A 111 -16.25 2.92 -0.50
N VAL A 112 -15.89 1.87 0.23
CA VAL A 112 -16.79 0.79 0.64
C VAL A 112 -16.96 0.90 2.15
N SER A 113 -18.18 1.06 2.63
CA SER A 113 -18.45 1.14 4.08
C SER A 113 -18.20 -0.22 4.76
N ALA A 114 -18.09 -0.21 6.09
CA ALA A 114 -18.01 -1.43 6.91
C ALA A 114 -19.17 -2.40 6.64
N THR A 115 -20.34 -1.90 6.20
CA THR A 115 -21.52 -2.70 5.83
C THR A 115 -21.55 -3.12 4.36
N GLY A 116 -20.51 -2.78 3.57
CA GLY A 116 -20.38 -3.14 2.16
C GLY A 116 -21.06 -2.19 1.18
N VAL A 117 -21.54 -1.03 1.62
CA VAL A 117 -22.16 -0.02 0.73
C VAL A 117 -21.07 0.78 0.03
N VAL A 118 -21.12 0.83 -1.31
CA VAL A 118 -20.21 1.63 -2.13
C VAL A 118 -20.76 3.05 -2.29
N SER A 119 -19.94 4.06 -2.06
CA SER A 119 -20.31 5.48 -2.22
C SER A 119 -19.13 6.31 -2.70
N THR A 120 -19.41 7.52 -3.19
CA THR A 120 -18.38 8.48 -3.65
C THR A 120 -18.42 9.76 -2.82
N TYR A 121 -17.30 10.51 -2.85
CA TYR A 121 -17.17 11.83 -2.22
C TYR A 121 -16.31 12.75 -3.09
N SER A 122 -16.48 14.08 -2.91
CA SER A 122 -15.71 15.07 -3.65
C SER A 122 -14.26 15.14 -3.19
N LEU A 123 -13.35 15.33 -4.13
CA LEU A 123 -11.94 15.62 -3.88
C LEU A 123 -11.71 17.14 -3.96
N VAL A 124 -10.71 17.64 -3.23
CA VAL A 124 -10.29 19.06 -3.28
C VAL A 124 -9.27 19.29 -4.39
N TYR A 125 -8.45 18.26 -4.68
CA TYR A 125 -7.40 18.35 -5.69
C TYR A 125 -7.35 17.08 -6.54
N THR A 126 -7.30 17.28 -7.86
CA THR A 126 -7.24 16.20 -8.84
C THR A 126 -6.30 16.57 -9.97
N VAL A 127 -5.38 15.67 -10.31
CA VAL A 127 -4.53 15.69 -11.50
C VAL A 127 -4.31 14.25 -11.97
N SER A 128 -3.83 14.06 -13.18
CA SER A 128 -3.51 12.71 -13.68
C SER A 128 -2.38 12.08 -12.86
N ALA A 129 -2.58 10.83 -12.45
CA ALA A 129 -1.69 10.07 -11.57
C ALA A 129 -1.37 10.84 -10.26
N ALA A 130 -2.39 11.47 -9.67
CA ALA A 130 -2.21 12.36 -8.51
C ALA A 130 -1.53 11.65 -7.34
N TYR A 131 -2.11 10.53 -6.91
CA TYR A 131 -1.69 9.80 -5.71
C TYR A 131 -1.52 8.32 -5.97
N GLN A 132 -0.59 7.69 -5.25
CA GLN A 132 -0.35 6.24 -5.27
C GLN A 132 -0.11 5.73 -3.86
N GLY A 133 -1.10 5.01 -3.31
CA GLY A 133 -1.10 4.56 -1.93
C GLY A 133 -1.58 5.63 -0.94
N GLY A 134 -1.93 5.19 0.24
CA GLY A 134 -2.37 6.05 1.34
C GLY A 134 -2.04 5.42 2.68
N ILE A 135 -1.96 6.24 3.71
CA ILE A 135 -1.60 5.82 5.07
C ILE A 135 -2.59 6.41 6.07
N LEU A 136 -3.05 5.57 6.97
CA LEU A 136 -3.80 5.99 8.17
C LEU A 136 -2.81 6.49 9.22
N ALA A 137 -2.92 7.76 9.59
CA ALA A 137 -2.15 8.38 10.66
C ALA A 137 -2.73 8.02 12.05
N PRO A 138 -1.95 8.12 13.14
CA PRO A 138 -2.41 7.82 14.50
C PRO A 138 -3.60 8.67 14.98
N ASN A 139 -3.78 9.88 14.42
CA ASN A 139 -4.92 10.77 14.70
C ASN A 139 -6.20 10.39 13.94
N GLY A 140 -6.16 9.32 13.13
CA GLY A 140 -7.27 8.86 12.31
C GLY A 140 -7.39 9.52 10.94
N ASP A 141 -6.51 10.46 10.58
CA ASP A 141 -6.48 11.04 9.25
C ASP A 141 -5.89 10.06 8.23
N ILE A 142 -6.45 10.00 7.03
CA ILE A 142 -5.89 9.23 5.91
C ILE A 142 -5.13 10.20 5.01
N HIS A 143 -3.82 10.02 4.86
CA HIS A 143 -2.98 10.79 3.95
C HIS A 143 -2.79 10.05 2.64
N PHE A 144 -3.08 10.69 1.48
CA PHE A 144 -2.76 10.15 0.17
C PHE A 144 -1.31 10.48 -0.18
N ILE A 145 -0.57 9.49 -0.70
CA ILE A 145 0.85 9.62 -1.02
C ILE A 145 0.99 10.26 -2.41
N PRO A 146 1.61 11.46 -2.54
CA PRO A 146 1.68 12.20 -3.78
C PRO A 146 2.61 11.54 -4.80
N SER A 147 2.10 11.24 -6.00
CA SER A 147 2.89 10.81 -7.15
C SER A 147 3.18 11.99 -8.08
N ASN A 148 2.17 12.47 -8.83
CA ASN A 148 2.28 13.70 -9.63
C ASN A 148 1.62 14.92 -8.96
N ALA A 149 0.96 14.73 -7.83
CA ALA A 149 0.31 15.83 -7.14
C ALA A 149 1.35 16.81 -6.57
N ASN A 150 1.14 18.11 -6.75
CA ASN A 150 1.93 19.17 -6.13
C ASN A 150 1.41 19.59 -4.76
N ARG A 151 0.40 18.89 -4.23
CA ARG A 151 -0.20 19.06 -2.90
C ARG A 151 -0.44 17.71 -2.26
N GLY A 152 -0.23 17.65 -0.96
CA GLY A 152 -0.78 16.56 -0.18
C GLY A 152 -2.30 16.69 -0.06
N GLN A 153 -3.01 15.59 -0.03
CA GLN A 153 -4.44 15.54 0.25
C GLN A 153 -4.71 14.50 1.32
N LYS A 154 -5.64 14.81 2.20
CA LYS A 154 -6.02 13.91 3.29
C LYS A 154 -7.53 13.90 3.51
N ILE A 155 -8.01 12.84 4.14
CA ILE A 155 -9.34 12.73 4.72
C ILE A 155 -9.15 12.74 6.23
N SER A 156 -9.77 13.67 6.93
CA SER A 156 -9.72 13.67 8.41
C SER A 156 -10.53 12.52 9.00
N ALA A 157 -10.29 12.19 10.27
CA ALA A 157 -11.09 11.21 11.01
C ALA A 157 -12.60 11.53 10.99
N ALA A 158 -12.97 12.81 10.82
CA ALA A 158 -14.36 13.26 10.64
C ALA A 158 -14.87 13.15 9.19
N GLY A 159 -14.06 12.61 8.25
CA GLY A 159 -14.44 12.44 6.84
C GLY A 159 -14.29 13.69 5.97
N VAL A 160 -13.65 14.76 6.46
CA VAL A 160 -13.43 16.00 5.70
C VAL A 160 -12.20 15.88 4.82
N VAL A 161 -12.36 16.13 3.51
CA VAL A 161 -11.25 16.16 2.55
C VAL A 161 -10.59 17.54 2.56
N SER A 162 -9.28 17.59 2.67
CA SER A 162 -8.49 18.82 2.66
C SER A 162 -7.11 18.61 2.02
N THR A 163 -6.41 19.70 1.71
CA THR A 163 -5.06 19.68 1.14
C THR A 163 -4.06 20.36 2.07
N TYR A 164 -2.77 20.03 1.88
CA TYR A 164 -1.64 20.66 2.58
C TYR A 164 -0.44 20.81 1.64
N SER A 165 0.49 21.70 1.98
CA SER A 165 1.71 21.93 1.20
C SER A 165 2.69 20.79 1.36
N LEU A 166 3.38 20.44 0.27
CA LEU A 166 4.49 19.49 0.25
C LEU A 166 5.83 20.24 0.31
N ALA A 167 6.85 19.62 0.88
CA ALA A 167 8.20 20.17 0.92
C ALA A 167 8.98 19.85 -0.37
N TYR A 168 8.61 18.78 -1.07
CA TYR A 168 9.18 18.37 -2.35
C TYR A 168 8.10 17.83 -3.27
N THR A 169 8.19 18.19 -4.55
CA THR A 169 7.28 17.74 -5.62
C THR A 169 8.06 17.42 -6.88
N ALA A 170 7.74 16.31 -7.51
CA ALA A 170 8.25 15.91 -8.83
C ALA A 170 7.25 14.96 -9.49
N SER A 171 7.43 14.70 -10.77
CA SER A 171 6.65 13.66 -11.46
C SER A 171 7.03 12.29 -10.92
N GLN A 172 6.03 11.46 -10.64
CA GLN A 172 6.17 10.13 -10.05
C GLN A 172 7.06 10.11 -8.79
N ALA A 173 6.94 11.18 -7.97
CA ALA A 173 7.83 11.39 -6.84
C ALA A 173 7.84 10.21 -5.87
N TYR A 174 6.66 9.81 -5.42
CA TYR A 174 6.51 8.78 -4.39
C TYR A 174 5.47 7.72 -4.80
N ALA A 175 5.69 6.49 -4.35
CA ALA A 175 4.81 5.34 -4.57
C ALA A 175 4.63 4.55 -3.28
N GLY A 176 3.51 4.79 -2.60
CA GLY A 176 3.23 4.24 -1.28
C GLY A 176 3.92 4.96 -0.12
N GLY A 177 3.58 4.58 1.08
CA GLY A 177 4.13 5.13 2.32
C GLY A 177 4.15 4.09 3.42
N VAL A 178 4.82 4.42 4.52
CA VAL A 178 4.89 3.57 5.71
C VAL A 178 4.75 4.45 6.96
N LEU A 179 3.90 4.03 7.89
CA LEU A 179 3.80 4.61 9.22
C LEU A 179 4.91 4.02 10.09
N ALA A 180 5.81 4.86 10.58
CA ALA A 180 6.86 4.48 11.50
C ALA A 180 6.33 4.37 12.95
N PRO A 181 7.03 3.64 13.86
CA PRO A 181 6.60 3.49 15.26
C PRO A 181 6.49 4.80 16.04
N ASN A 182 7.23 5.84 15.63
CA ASN A 182 7.18 7.18 16.23
C ASN A 182 6.00 8.03 15.74
N GLY A 183 5.15 7.47 14.85
CA GLY A 183 4.00 8.16 14.26
C GLY A 183 4.32 8.98 13.00
N ASP A 184 5.56 9.03 12.54
CA ASP A 184 5.91 9.68 11.27
C ASP A 184 5.45 8.82 10.08
N ILE A 185 4.93 9.44 9.04
CA ILE A 185 4.60 8.80 7.76
C ILE A 185 5.73 9.08 6.78
N HIS A 186 6.48 8.06 6.39
CA HIS A 186 7.51 8.15 5.37
C HIS A 186 6.94 7.84 3.99
N PHE A 187 7.13 8.72 3.01
CA PHE A 187 6.79 8.48 1.61
C PHE A 187 7.91 7.68 0.95
N ILE A 188 7.55 6.63 0.22
CA ILE A 188 8.52 5.76 -0.45
C ILE A 188 8.95 6.39 -1.78
N PRO A 189 10.24 6.74 -1.95
CA PRO A 189 10.72 7.44 -3.14
C PRO A 189 10.68 6.54 -4.38
N SER A 190 9.97 6.96 -5.40
CA SER A 190 9.96 6.34 -6.74
C SER A 190 10.91 7.11 -7.66
N GLY A 191 10.49 8.29 -8.13
CA GLY A 191 11.32 9.20 -8.90
C GLY A 191 11.88 10.39 -8.10
N ALA A 192 11.59 10.47 -6.81
CA ALA A 192 12.04 11.57 -5.96
C ALA A 192 13.55 11.52 -5.69
N ALA A 193 14.20 12.69 -5.74
CA ALA A 193 15.62 12.84 -5.38
C ALA A 193 15.84 12.92 -3.86
N VAL A 194 14.78 13.10 -3.08
CA VAL A 194 14.80 13.21 -1.61
C VAL A 194 13.71 12.38 -1.00
N GLY A 195 13.93 11.87 0.21
CA GLY A 195 12.86 11.33 1.04
C GLY A 195 11.99 12.46 1.58
N GLN A 196 10.70 12.20 1.77
CA GLN A 196 9.76 13.13 2.40
C GLN A 196 8.94 12.39 3.45
N LYS A 197 8.61 13.09 4.52
CA LYS A 197 7.78 12.55 5.59
C LYS A 197 6.83 13.59 6.15
N ILE A 198 5.77 13.11 6.78
CA ILE A 198 4.91 13.87 7.67
C ILE A 198 5.19 13.40 9.08
N SER A 199 5.57 14.28 9.98
CA SER A 199 5.75 13.92 11.39
C SER A 199 4.42 13.64 12.08
N ALA A 200 4.45 12.96 13.24
CA ALA A 200 3.27 12.74 14.09
C ALA A 200 2.54 14.06 14.45
N ALA A 201 3.27 15.19 14.47
CA ALA A 201 2.71 16.54 14.67
C ALA A 201 2.14 17.16 13.37
N GLY A 202 2.15 16.46 12.23
CA GLY A 202 1.63 16.94 10.95
C GLY A 202 2.60 17.84 10.16
N VAL A 203 3.87 17.95 10.55
CA VAL A 203 4.88 18.76 9.86
C VAL A 203 5.48 17.98 8.69
N VAL A 204 5.42 18.56 7.49
CA VAL A 204 6.04 18.00 6.28
C VAL A 204 7.50 18.43 6.20
N SER A 205 8.41 17.48 5.98
CA SER A 205 9.85 17.71 5.85
C SER A 205 10.51 16.72 4.90
N THR A 206 11.73 17.00 4.47
CA THR A 206 12.54 16.14 3.61
C THR A 206 13.77 15.61 4.34
N TYR A 207 14.35 14.54 3.81
CA TYR A 207 15.62 13.97 4.25
C TYR A 207 16.40 13.41 3.06
N SER A 208 17.75 13.29 3.19
CA SER A 208 18.61 12.77 2.14
C SER A 208 18.43 11.27 1.93
N LEU A 209 18.48 10.83 0.68
CA LEU A 209 18.53 9.43 0.28
C LEU A 209 19.97 9.03 -0.07
N VAL A 210 20.31 7.75 0.10
CA VAL A 210 21.61 7.18 -0.33
C VAL A 210 21.55 6.74 -1.78
N TYR A 211 20.39 6.23 -2.22
CA TYR A 211 20.15 5.81 -3.61
C TYR A 211 18.90 6.50 -4.15
N THR A 212 19.03 7.04 -5.35
CA THR A 212 17.96 7.68 -6.11
C THR A 212 17.97 7.17 -7.54
N GLY A 213 16.82 7.05 -8.16
CA GLY A 213 16.69 6.62 -9.56
C GLY A 213 15.24 6.73 -10.00
N GLY A 214 15.00 6.78 -11.31
CA GLY A 214 13.64 6.75 -11.84
C GLY A 214 12.94 5.43 -11.49
N THR A 215 11.73 5.50 -10.91
CA THR A 215 10.94 4.34 -10.47
C THR A 215 11.72 3.36 -9.55
N ALA A 216 12.59 3.90 -8.68
CA ALA A 216 13.51 3.09 -7.88
C ALA A 216 12.77 2.09 -6.97
N TYR A 217 11.80 2.60 -6.21
CA TYR A 217 11.04 1.81 -5.23
C TYR A 217 9.53 1.99 -5.40
N ASP A 218 8.76 0.98 -5.01
CA ASP A 218 7.29 0.99 -5.02
C ASP A 218 6.74 0.26 -3.80
N GLY A 219 6.29 1.02 -2.81
CA GLY A 219 5.88 0.51 -1.50
C GLY A 219 7.03 0.30 -0.52
N GLY A 220 6.68 0.08 0.73
CA GLY A 220 7.63 -0.18 1.82
C GLY A 220 7.05 -1.11 2.86
N ILE A 221 7.92 -1.69 3.67
CA ILE A 221 7.58 -2.64 4.72
C ILE A 221 8.20 -2.14 6.03
N LEU A 222 7.38 -2.04 7.09
CA LEU A 222 7.87 -1.83 8.44
C LEU A 222 8.28 -3.18 9.03
N ALA A 223 9.55 -3.32 9.33
CA ALA A 223 10.10 -4.51 9.98
C ALA A 223 9.87 -4.50 11.50
N PRO A 224 9.90 -5.66 12.19
CA PRO A 224 9.66 -5.76 13.63
C PRO A 224 10.66 -4.96 14.50
N ASN A 225 11.87 -4.71 13.98
CA ASN A 225 12.89 -3.89 14.63
C ASN A 225 12.66 -2.37 14.45
N GLY A 226 11.60 -1.98 13.74
CA GLY A 226 11.27 -0.58 13.45
C GLY A 226 11.93 -0.01 12.19
N ASP A 227 12.75 -0.79 11.48
CA ASP A 227 13.32 -0.37 10.19
C ASP A 227 12.23 -0.37 9.11
N ILE A 228 12.26 0.62 8.23
CA ILE A 228 11.41 0.69 7.04
C ILE A 228 12.25 0.28 5.83
N HIS A 229 11.91 -0.85 5.20
CA HIS A 229 12.54 -1.33 3.98
C HIS A 229 11.75 -0.89 2.76
N PHE A 230 12.40 -0.26 1.78
CA PHE A 230 11.78 0.11 0.50
C PHE A 230 11.75 -1.09 -0.43
N VAL A 231 10.62 -1.34 -1.06
CA VAL A 231 10.44 -2.44 -2.02
C VAL A 231 11.09 -2.06 -3.36
N PRO A 232 12.11 -2.81 -3.82
CA PRO A 232 12.83 -2.46 -5.04
C PRO A 232 11.98 -2.74 -6.27
N ARG A 233 11.68 -1.70 -7.05
CA ARG A 233 11.03 -1.81 -8.35
C ARG A 233 12.06 -1.88 -9.46
N SER A 234 12.83 -0.81 -9.68
CA SER A 234 13.92 -0.77 -10.67
C SER A 234 15.28 -0.48 -10.03
N ALA A 235 15.33 -0.35 -8.70
CA ALA A 235 16.58 -0.16 -7.98
C ALA A 235 17.44 -1.44 -8.00
N ASN A 236 18.75 -1.26 -8.19
CA ASN A 236 19.73 -2.36 -8.14
C ASN A 236 20.23 -2.66 -6.73
N ARG A 237 19.68 -1.99 -5.72
CA ARG A 237 19.98 -2.20 -4.29
C ARG A 237 18.76 -1.93 -3.43
N GLY A 238 18.68 -2.61 -2.32
CA GLY A 238 17.72 -2.29 -1.27
C GLY A 238 18.12 -1.01 -0.55
N GLN A 239 17.13 -0.25 -0.08
CA GLN A 239 17.33 0.91 0.78
C GLN A 239 16.38 0.82 1.96
N LYS A 240 16.84 1.29 3.11
CA LYS A 240 16.02 1.31 4.33
C LYS A 240 16.25 2.58 5.14
N ILE A 241 15.29 2.88 5.98
CA ILE A 241 15.41 3.83 7.08
C ILE A 241 15.41 3.01 8.36
N SER A 242 16.44 3.15 9.20
CA SER A 242 16.45 2.49 10.51
C SER A 242 15.45 3.15 11.47
N ALA A 243 15.08 2.46 12.55
CA ALA A 243 14.26 3.02 13.64
C ALA A 243 14.83 4.33 14.21
N ALA A 244 16.17 4.53 14.10
CA ALA A 244 16.85 5.77 14.49
C ALA A 244 16.82 6.86 13.40
N GLY A 245 16.15 6.62 12.25
CA GLY A 245 16.05 7.57 11.15
C GLY A 245 17.25 7.60 10.19
N VAL A 246 18.19 6.66 10.29
CA VAL A 246 19.38 6.59 9.41
C VAL A 246 19.04 5.87 8.12
N VAL A 247 19.29 6.53 6.98
CA VAL A 247 19.12 5.94 5.64
C VAL A 247 20.38 5.16 5.24
N SER A 248 20.18 3.92 4.78
CA SER A 248 21.29 3.06 4.33
C SER A 248 20.84 2.14 3.21
N THR A 249 21.79 1.50 2.51
CA THR A 249 21.52 0.55 1.42
C THR A 249 22.08 -0.84 1.74
N TYR A 250 21.55 -1.86 1.04
CA TYR A 250 22.00 -3.25 1.11
C TYR A 250 21.88 -3.92 -0.26
N SER A 251 22.62 -5.02 -0.46
CA SER A 251 22.61 -5.79 -1.70
C SER A 251 21.29 -6.57 -1.83
N LEU A 252 20.79 -6.69 -3.06
CA LEU A 252 19.66 -7.53 -3.43
C LEU A 252 20.17 -8.83 -4.07
N ALA A 253 19.44 -9.92 -3.87
CA ALA A 253 19.75 -11.21 -4.49
C ALA A 253 19.33 -11.25 -5.97
N TYR A 254 18.32 -10.47 -6.34
CA TYR A 254 17.78 -10.41 -7.71
C TYR A 254 17.39 -8.98 -8.07
N THR A 255 17.80 -8.52 -9.24
CA THR A 255 17.52 -7.16 -9.74
C THR A 255 17.16 -7.21 -11.22
N VAL A 256 15.97 -6.71 -11.56
CA VAL A 256 15.51 -6.45 -12.93
C VAL A 256 14.66 -5.19 -12.91
N GLY A 257 14.45 -4.58 -14.08
CA GLY A 257 13.50 -3.47 -14.19
C GLY A 257 12.08 -3.92 -13.85
N ASP A 258 11.35 -3.07 -13.11
CA ASP A 258 9.99 -3.36 -12.64
C ASP A 258 9.88 -4.69 -11.83
N ALA A 259 10.91 -5.03 -11.06
CA ALA A 259 10.99 -6.33 -10.38
C ALA A 259 9.80 -6.59 -9.46
N CYS A 260 9.57 -5.70 -8.49
CA CYS A 260 8.57 -5.89 -7.46
C CYS A 260 7.71 -4.63 -7.27
N ILE A 261 6.45 -4.82 -6.87
CA ILE A 261 5.52 -3.74 -6.50
C ILE A 261 4.83 -4.13 -5.19
N GLY A 262 5.06 -3.33 -4.15
CA GLY A 262 4.57 -3.60 -2.81
C GLY A 262 5.24 -4.80 -2.14
N GLY A 263 5.03 -4.91 -0.85
CA GLY A 263 5.55 -6.02 -0.06
C GLY A 263 4.71 -6.27 1.18
N VAL A 264 4.89 -7.41 1.79
CA VAL A 264 4.15 -7.85 2.98
C VAL A 264 5.11 -8.41 4.00
N LEU A 265 4.94 -8.02 5.25
CA LEU A 265 5.59 -8.67 6.39
C LEU A 265 4.77 -9.89 6.80
N ALA A 266 5.39 -11.06 6.79
CA ALA A 266 4.77 -12.28 7.30
C ALA A 266 4.90 -12.39 8.84
N PRO A 267 4.05 -13.20 9.49
CA PRO A 267 4.10 -13.38 10.95
C PRO A 267 5.44 -13.91 11.48
N ASN A 268 6.21 -14.63 10.65
CA ASN A 268 7.55 -15.12 10.98
C ASN A 268 8.65 -14.04 10.93
N GLY A 269 8.29 -12.78 10.61
CA GLY A 269 9.23 -11.67 10.50
C GLY A 269 9.96 -11.57 9.17
N GLU A 270 9.64 -12.43 8.19
CA GLU A 270 10.15 -12.29 6.83
C GLU A 270 9.33 -11.26 6.03
N ALA A 271 10.01 -10.37 5.32
CA ALA A 271 9.40 -9.45 4.37
C ALA A 271 9.42 -10.07 2.97
N TYR A 272 8.25 -10.24 2.37
CA TYR A 272 8.10 -10.74 1.00
C TYR A 272 7.86 -9.58 0.05
N PHE A 273 8.71 -9.45 -0.97
CA PHE A 273 8.51 -8.51 -2.07
C PHE A 273 7.61 -9.16 -3.13
N ILE A 274 6.54 -8.46 -3.52
CA ILE A 274 5.54 -9.01 -4.44
C ILE A 274 6.05 -8.87 -5.88
N PRO A 275 6.26 -9.98 -6.61
CA PRO A 275 6.80 -9.92 -7.97
C PRO A 275 5.80 -9.27 -8.94
N PHE A 276 6.29 -8.30 -9.71
CA PHE A 276 5.55 -7.69 -10.83
C PHE A 276 6.03 -8.25 -12.17
N SER A 277 7.28 -7.95 -12.56
CA SER A 277 7.93 -8.55 -13.73
C SER A 277 8.98 -9.60 -13.35
N ALA A 278 9.32 -9.73 -12.06
CA ALA A 278 10.26 -10.73 -11.60
C ALA A 278 9.68 -12.14 -11.75
N VAL A 279 10.50 -13.06 -12.26
CA VAL A 279 10.16 -14.48 -12.42
C VAL A 279 10.44 -15.30 -11.16
N VAL A 280 11.12 -14.68 -10.18
CA VAL A 280 11.42 -15.30 -8.88
C VAL A 280 10.91 -14.36 -7.77
N GLY A 281 10.35 -14.97 -6.73
CA GLY A 281 10.01 -14.25 -5.50
C GLY A 281 11.29 -13.88 -4.73
N GLN A 282 11.30 -12.71 -4.08
CA GLN A 282 12.38 -12.28 -3.22
C GLN A 282 11.84 -12.01 -1.82
N LYS A 283 12.58 -12.47 -0.83
CA LYS A 283 12.29 -12.20 0.58
C LYS A 283 13.51 -11.62 1.29
N LEU A 284 13.25 -10.89 2.35
CA LEU A 284 14.26 -10.32 3.22
C LEU A 284 14.01 -10.79 4.65
N SER A 285 15.03 -11.37 5.27
CA SER A 285 15.00 -11.65 6.71
C SER A 285 15.26 -10.34 7.47
N THR A 286 14.29 -9.91 8.28
CA THR A 286 14.36 -8.62 8.98
C THR A 286 14.94 -8.72 10.40
N GLY A 287 15.50 -9.92 10.78
CA GLY A 287 15.98 -10.19 12.15
C GLY A 287 14.87 -10.81 13.03
N ALA A 288 15.24 -11.20 14.25
CA ALA A 288 14.48 -12.11 15.13
C ALA A 288 12.96 -12.06 14.94
N ALA A 289 12.41 -13.25 14.60
CA ALA A 289 10.98 -13.49 14.70
C ALA A 289 10.52 -13.10 16.12
N ARG A 290 9.85 -11.96 16.25
CA ARG A 290 8.95 -11.81 17.38
C ARG A 290 7.81 -12.77 17.08
N ASN A 291 7.37 -13.54 18.08
CA ASN A 291 6.04 -14.12 18.08
C ASN A 291 5.07 -12.92 18.03
N LEU A 292 4.82 -12.43 16.80
CA LEU A 292 3.87 -11.36 16.56
C LEU A 292 2.50 -12.00 16.75
N ASN A 293 2.04 -11.98 18.00
CA ASN A 293 0.62 -12.15 18.27
C ASN A 293 -0.10 -11.13 17.37
N LEU A 294 -1.02 -11.58 16.50
CA LEU A 294 -1.78 -10.72 15.59
C LEU A 294 -2.38 -9.53 16.33
N GLY A 295 -2.71 -9.71 17.63
CA GLY A 295 -3.11 -8.66 18.56
C GLY A 295 -2.06 -7.55 18.75
N THR A 296 -0.76 -7.81 18.59
CA THR A 296 0.29 -6.79 18.77
C THR A 296 0.50 -5.98 17.48
N LEU A 297 0.28 -6.57 16.32
CA LEU A 297 0.30 -5.85 15.02
C LEU A 297 -0.94 -4.98 14.82
N LEU A 298 -2.08 -5.41 15.35
CA LEU A 298 -3.35 -4.69 15.31
C LEU A 298 -3.56 -3.80 16.54
N SER A 299 -2.71 -3.92 17.58
CA SER A 299 -2.83 -3.21 18.87
C SER A 299 -2.95 -1.69 18.76
N PRO A 300 -2.26 -0.98 17.84
CA PRO A 300 -2.52 0.44 17.63
C PRO A 300 -3.92 0.72 17.08
N TYR A 301 -4.59 -0.29 16.53
CA TYR A 301 -5.90 -0.17 15.89
C TYR A 301 -7.03 -0.82 16.69
N LEU A 302 -6.74 -1.85 17.48
CA LEU A 302 -7.76 -2.59 18.27
C LEU A 302 -8.04 -1.99 19.65
N ASN A 303 -7.15 -1.19 20.22
CA ASN A 303 -7.35 -0.57 21.55
C ASN A 303 -8.12 0.76 21.50
N LYS A 304 -8.88 1.02 20.45
CA LYS A 304 -9.76 2.20 20.30
C LYS A 304 -11.24 1.85 20.13
N PHE A 305 -11.61 0.63 20.51
CA PHE A 305 -13.02 0.20 20.57
C PHE A 305 -13.40 -0.09 22.02
#